data_5ce8ed1b1334eaf6e529f33544863d2c
#
_entry.id   5ce8ed1b1334eaf6e529f33544863d2c
#
_cell.length_a   1.000
_cell.length_b   1.000
_cell.length_c   1.000
_cell.angle_alpha   90.00
_cell.angle_beta   90.00
_cell.angle_gamma   90.00
#
_symmetry.space_group_name_H-M   'P 1'
#
loop_
_entity.id
_entity.type
_entity.pdbx_description
1 polymer ?
#
loop_
_entity_poly.entity_id
_entity_poly.type
_entity_poly.pdbx_seq_one_letter_code
_entity_poly.pdbx_strand_id
1 'polypeptide(L)'
;IRANYGTLGNSSIGYWDYQSTINTAPRAVFGSPENILIGMTQSQLTNNDLVWEKKTTANVGFDLVAFNNRFRLSAEYFYSKSKDLLVYLPILMSSGNEGGAPAVNAGSLENKGFEMEIGWNDQIRDFAYSASLNISHIKNKVLDLGYGQTVYNTTLAKTVIGEPLGMWYLYKMNGIFQSEEEVRNYVNSEGKIIQPNALPGDIKYDDYNGDGNISSEDRQIVGSPWPKLELGISLGASYKGFDLNINGYGRFGQKVWNGSASAAGDFANN
;
A
#
# COMPACT_ATOMS: atom_id res chain seq x y z
N ILE A 1 -21.92 25.50 -3.45
CA ILE A 1 -21.89 24.31 -2.60
C ILE A 1 -22.35 23.14 -3.44
N ARG A 2 -21.61 22.04 -3.35
CA ARG A 2 -21.94 20.78 -4.02
C ARG A 2 -21.93 19.63 -3.02
N ALA A 3 -22.79 18.65 -3.24
CA ALA A 3 -22.79 17.42 -2.48
C ALA A 3 -23.17 16.28 -3.41
N ASN A 4 -22.51 15.15 -3.30
CA ASN A 4 -22.88 13.96 -4.04
C ASN A 4 -22.74 12.71 -3.15
N TYR A 5 -23.55 11.71 -3.48
CA TYR A 5 -23.53 10.40 -2.88
C TYR A 5 -23.79 9.37 -3.97
N GLY A 6 -22.97 8.32 -4.02
CA GLY A 6 -23.12 7.29 -5.03
C GLY A 6 -22.50 5.97 -4.60
N THR A 7 -22.99 4.90 -5.23
CA THR A 7 -22.43 3.56 -5.07
C THR A 7 -22.06 3.01 -6.43
N LEU A 8 -20.85 2.49 -6.54
CA LEU A 8 -20.31 1.83 -7.74
C LEU A 8 -20.05 0.37 -7.43
N GLY A 9 -20.35 -0.50 -8.39
CA GLY A 9 -19.98 -1.92 -8.36
C GLY A 9 -18.72 -2.16 -9.19
N ASN A 10 -17.86 -3.04 -8.73
CA ASN A 10 -16.70 -3.55 -9.44
C ASN A 10 -16.74 -5.08 -9.49
N SER A 11 -16.64 -5.65 -10.68
CA SER A 11 -16.64 -7.10 -10.92
C SER A 11 -15.32 -7.57 -11.51
N SER A 12 -14.20 -6.98 -11.10
CA SER A 12 -12.85 -7.25 -11.63
C SER A 12 -12.33 -8.60 -11.14
N ILE A 13 -12.99 -9.69 -11.56
CA ILE A 13 -12.57 -11.08 -11.39
C ILE A 13 -12.54 -11.77 -12.76
N GLY A 14 -11.88 -12.93 -12.84
CA GLY A 14 -11.90 -13.75 -14.05
C GLY A 14 -13.33 -14.18 -14.42
N TYR A 15 -13.61 -14.27 -15.71
CA TYR A 15 -14.96 -14.61 -16.23
C TYR A 15 -15.52 -15.92 -15.69
N TRP A 16 -14.67 -16.84 -15.23
CA TRP A 16 -15.03 -18.19 -14.82
C TRP A 16 -14.67 -18.51 -13.36
N ASP A 17 -14.24 -17.51 -12.58
CA ASP A 17 -13.78 -17.70 -11.18
C ASP A 17 -14.90 -18.20 -10.24
N TYR A 18 -16.16 -18.10 -10.68
CA TYR A 18 -17.30 -18.64 -9.96
C TYR A 18 -17.61 -20.11 -10.28
N GLN A 19 -16.94 -20.70 -11.30
CA GLN A 19 -17.19 -22.07 -11.75
C GLN A 19 -16.02 -22.99 -11.40
N SER A 20 -16.36 -24.19 -10.89
CA SER A 20 -15.38 -25.26 -10.72
C SER A 20 -15.01 -25.85 -12.07
N THR A 21 -13.74 -25.92 -12.35
CA THR A 21 -13.21 -26.61 -13.53
C THR A 21 -12.47 -27.86 -13.13
N ILE A 22 -12.57 -28.90 -13.96
CA ILE A 22 -11.87 -30.16 -13.78
C ILE A 22 -10.70 -30.22 -14.75
N ASN A 23 -9.51 -30.40 -14.22
CA ASN A 23 -8.31 -30.68 -15.02
C ASN A 23 -8.25 -32.19 -15.30
N THR A 24 -8.23 -32.56 -16.59
CA THR A 24 -8.13 -33.94 -17.04
C THR A 24 -6.73 -34.29 -17.57
N ALA A 25 -5.75 -33.41 -17.33
CA ALA A 25 -4.36 -33.62 -17.78
C ALA A 25 -3.49 -34.47 -16.81
N PRO A 26 -3.78 -34.59 -15.49
CA PRO A 26 -2.99 -35.45 -14.63
C PRO A 26 -2.89 -36.87 -15.13
N ARG A 27 -1.70 -37.42 -15.07
CA ARG A 27 -1.43 -38.82 -15.49
C ARG A 27 -0.66 -39.51 -14.39
N ALA A 28 -0.99 -40.79 -14.17
CA ALA A 28 -0.27 -41.67 -13.28
C ALA A 28 0.04 -42.98 -13.97
N VAL A 29 1.18 -43.57 -13.65
CA VAL A 29 1.63 -44.85 -14.18
C VAL A 29 1.38 -45.94 -13.14
N PHE A 30 0.64 -46.97 -13.49
CA PHE A 30 0.31 -48.09 -12.64
C PHE A 30 0.55 -49.43 -13.30
N GLY A 31 0.84 -50.43 -12.50
CA GLY A 31 0.90 -51.84 -12.91
C GLY A 31 2.26 -52.30 -13.47
N SER A 32 2.31 -53.61 -13.74
CA SER A 32 3.42 -54.26 -14.45
C SER A 32 2.81 -55.25 -15.47
N PRO A 33 2.86 -54.97 -16.79
CA PRO A 33 3.52 -53.82 -17.42
C PRO A 33 2.87 -52.49 -17.10
N GLU A 34 3.67 -51.41 -17.22
CA GLU A 34 3.25 -50.04 -16.90
C GLU A 34 2.14 -49.53 -17.82
N ASN A 35 1.06 -49.06 -17.23
CA ASN A 35 -0.04 -48.41 -17.94
C ASN A 35 -0.22 -46.96 -17.47
N ILE A 36 -0.34 -46.04 -18.42
CA ILE A 36 -0.65 -44.64 -18.18
C ILE A 36 -2.17 -44.52 -18.00
N LEU A 37 -2.60 -44.10 -16.80
CA LEU A 37 -3.99 -43.79 -16.53
C LEU A 37 -4.16 -42.25 -16.48
N ILE A 38 -5.26 -41.81 -17.08
CA ILE A 38 -5.66 -40.40 -17.01
C ILE A 38 -6.44 -40.19 -15.74
N GLY A 39 -5.96 -39.25 -14.94
CA GLY A 39 -6.64 -38.79 -13.72
C GLY A 39 -7.49 -37.55 -13.96
N MET A 40 -8.29 -37.21 -12.98
CA MET A 40 -9.06 -35.98 -12.96
C MET A 40 -8.84 -35.31 -11.59
N THR A 41 -8.60 -34.00 -11.60
CA THR A 41 -8.52 -33.21 -10.38
C THR A 41 -9.29 -31.92 -10.54
N GLN A 42 -9.82 -31.40 -9.44
CA GLN A 42 -10.44 -30.09 -9.44
C GLN A 42 -9.33 -29.03 -9.62
N SER A 43 -9.41 -28.22 -10.68
CA SER A 43 -8.39 -27.24 -11.01
C SER A 43 -8.55 -25.93 -10.23
N GLN A 44 -9.73 -25.66 -9.67
CA GLN A 44 -10.00 -24.45 -8.89
C GLN A 44 -11.14 -24.69 -7.92
N LEU A 45 -10.94 -24.24 -6.67
CA LEU A 45 -12.05 -24.11 -5.72
C LEU A 45 -12.90 -22.92 -6.11
N THR A 46 -14.20 -23.08 -6.05
CA THR A 46 -15.16 -22.06 -6.44
C THR A 46 -15.88 -21.49 -5.22
N ASN A 47 -16.33 -20.28 -5.39
CA ASN A 47 -17.24 -19.63 -4.47
C ASN A 47 -18.49 -19.18 -5.24
N ASN A 48 -19.60 -19.85 -5.03
CA ASN A 48 -20.87 -19.52 -5.70
C ASN A 48 -21.54 -18.26 -5.10
N ASP A 49 -21.06 -17.80 -3.93
CA ASP A 49 -21.60 -16.65 -3.21
C ASP A 49 -20.87 -15.34 -3.57
N LEU A 50 -20.07 -15.35 -4.66
CA LEU A 50 -19.38 -14.16 -5.12
C LEU A 50 -20.36 -13.04 -5.46
N VAL A 51 -20.13 -11.89 -4.87
CA VAL A 51 -20.85 -10.65 -5.16
C VAL A 51 -19.90 -9.56 -5.65
N TRP A 52 -20.43 -8.52 -6.23
CA TRP A 52 -19.63 -7.38 -6.68
C TRP A 52 -19.06 -6.61 -5.50
N GLU A 53 -17.81 -6.21 -5.64
CA GLU A 53 -17.22 -5.20 -4.75
C GLU A 53 -18.03 -3.92 -4.84
N LYS A 54 -18.39 -3.33 -3.70
CA LYS A 54 -19.19 -2.12 -3.60
C LYS A 54 -18.35 -0.98 -3.04
N LYS A 55 -18.23 0.10 -3.80
CA LYS A 55 -17.62 1.34 -3.35
C LYS A 55 -18.69 2.42 -3.21
N THR A 56 -18.96 2.82 -1.97
CA THR A 56 -19.86 3.93 -1.66
C THR A 56 -19.03 5.16 -1.36
N THR A 57 -19.35 6.28 -1.99
CA THR A 57 -18.65 7.55 -1.81
C THR A 57 -19.65 8.65 -1.49
N ALA A 58 -19.31 9.50 -0.53
CA ALA A 58 -20.01 10.72 -0.17
C ALA A 58 -19.03 11.89 -0.21
N ASN A 59 -19.36 12.95 -0.93
CA ASN A 59 -18.52 14.13 -1.06
C ASN A 59 -19.35 15.38 -0.76
N VAL A 60 -18.72 16.33 -0.07
CA VAL A 60 -19.26 17.67 0.14
C VAL A 60 -18.17 18.68 -0.17
N GLY A 61 -18.51 19.67 -0.98
CA GLY A 61 -17.54 20.68 -1.38
C GLY A 61 -18.20 22.05 -1.59
N PHE A 62 -17.35 23.03 -1.70
CA PHE A 62 -17.78 24.37 -2.08
C PHE A 62 -16.75 25.02 -3.03
N ASP A 63 -17.25 25.88 -3.87
CA ASP A 63 -16.48 26.66 -4.81
C ASP A 63 -16.77 28.14 -4.55
N LEU A 64 -15.73 28.93 -4.50
CA LEU A 64 -15.79 30.37 -4.30
C LEU A 64 -15.00 31.06 -5.41
N VAL A 65 -15.62 32.04 -6.03
CA VAL A 65 -14.94 32.95 -6.97
C VAL A 65 -15.17 34.37 -6.45
N ALA A 66 -14.12 35.14 -6.33
CA ALA A 66 -14.15 36.48 -5.76
C ALA A 66 -13.23 37.45 -6.51
N PHE A 67 -13.33 38.72 -6.18
CA PHE A 67 -12.47 39.80 -6.73
C PHE A 67 -12.44 39.83 -8.25
N ASN A 68 -13.61 39.83 -8.90
CA ASN A 68 -13.74 39.84 -10.35
C ASN A 68 -13.01 38.67 -11.02
N ASN A 69 -13.20 37.46 -10.52
CA ASN A 69 -12.57 36.22 -10.98
C ASN A 69 -11.06 36.11 -10.74
N ARG A 70 -10.46 37.01 -9.96
CA ARG A 70 -9.02 36.93 -9.63
C ARG A 70 -8.73 35.80 -8.64
N PHE A 71 -9.61 35.62 -7.65
CA PHE A 71 -9.48 34.59 -6.64
C PHE A 71 -10.43 33.42 -6.92
N ARG A 72 -9.92 32.21 -6.84
CA ARG A 72 -10.69 30.96 -6.93
C ARG A 72 -10.30 30.07 -5.76
N LEU A 73 -11.29 29.47 -5.13
CA LEU A 73 -11.11 28.48 -4.09
C LEU A 73 -12.11 27.35 -4.35
N SER A 74 -11.60 26.14 -4.44
CA SER A 74 -12.38 24.91 -4.44
C SER A 74 -11.93 24.07 -3.25
N ALA A 75 -12.85 23.61 -2.43
CA ALA A 75 -12.53 22.73 -1.32
C ALA A 75 -13.56 21.61 -1.25
N GLU A 76 -13.09 20.40 -1.01
CA GLU A 76 -13.92 19.21 -0.95
C GLU A 76 -13.45 18.30 0.19
N TYR A 77 -14.39 17.76 0.93
CA TYR A 77 -14.20 16.65 1.83
C TYR A 77 -14.89 15.42 1.27
N PHE A 78 -14.20 14.29 1.27
CA PHE A 78 -14.75 13.03 0.80
C PHE A 78 -14.62 11.92 1.84
N TYR A 79 -15.58 11.02 1.79
CA TYR A 79 -15.57 9.75 2.50
C TYR A 79 -15.93 8.64 1.53
N SER A 80 -15.11 7.62 1.44
CA SER A 80 -15.33 6.48 0.56
C SER A 80 -15.10 5.18 1.32
N LYS A 81 -16.04 4.25 1.20
CA LYS A 81 -15.95 2.91 1.80
C LYS A 81 -16.14 1.85 0.73
N SER A 82 -15.12 1.01 0.57
CA SER A 82 -15.20 -0.22 -0.22
C SER A 82 -15.53 -1.39 0.69
N LYS A 83 -16.48 -2.22 0.29
CA LYS A 83 -16.89 -3.45 0.96
C LYS A 83 -16.86 -4.60 -0.04
N ASP A 84 -16.85 -5.81 0.50
CA ASP A 84 -16.90 -7.03 -0.30
C ASP A 84 -15.75 -7.10 -1.30
N LEU A 85 -14.52 -6.64 -0.87
CA LEU A 85 -13.34 -6.64 -1.71
C LEU A 85 -13.06 -8.03 -2.25
N LEU A 86 -12.84 -8.13 -3.55
CA LEU A 86 -12.54 -9.37 -4.23
C LEU A 86 -11.05 -9.70 -4.06
N VAL A 87 -10.77 -10.77 -3.33
CA VAL A 87 -9.41 -11.23 -3.05
C VAL A 87 -9.29 -12.73 -3.27
N TYR A 88 -8.09 -13.19 -3.61
CA TYR A 88 -7.79 -14.62 -3.69
C TYR A 88 -7.26 -15.09 -2.34
N LEU A 89 -8.00 -16.02 -1.71
CA LEU A 89 -7.67 -16.52 -0.38
C LEU A 89 -6.70 -17.70 -0.49
N PRO A 90 -5.46 -17.58 0.05
CA PRO A 90 -4.52 -18.70 0.03
C PRO A 90 -5.10 -19.89 0.81
N ILE A 91 -5.04 -21.06 0.21
CA ILE A 91 -5.49 -22.32 0.80
C ILE A 91 -4.30 -23.21 1.16
N LEU A 92 -4.51 -24.08 2.14
CA LEU A 92 -3.47 -25.02 2.55
C LEU A 92 -3.22 -26.04 1.42
N MET A 93 -1.96 -26.34 1.15
CA MET A 93 -1.58 -27.36 0.17
C MET A 93 -2.13 -28.75 0.51
N SER A 94 -2.36 -29.04 1.80
CA SER A 94 -2.99 -30.26 2.29
C SER A 94 -4.44 -30.45 1.86
N SER A 95 -5.09 -29.40 1.32
CA SER A 95 -6.44 -29.52 0.73
C SER A 95 -6.47 -30.33 -0.57
N GLY A 96 -5.29 -30.62 -1.16
CA GLY A 96 -5.18 -31.33 -2.42
C GLY A 96 -5.64 -30.55 -3.64
N ASN A 97 -5.92 -29.28 -3.52
CA ASN A 97 -6.31 -28.43 -4.61
C ASN A 97 -5.09 -27.93 -5.38
N GLU A 98 -4.98 -28.28 -6.65
CA GLU A 98 -3.85 -27.91 -7.53
C GLU A 98 -4.07 -26.54 -8.19
N GLY A 99 -5.29 -26.03 -8.20
CA GLY A 99 -5.71 -24.93 -9.07
C GLY A 99 -5.65 -23.52 -8.47
N GLY A 100 -5.08 -23.36 -7.29
CA GLY A 100 -4.89 -22.03 -6.71
C GLY A 100 -6.01 -21.55 -5.78
N ALA A 101 -5.86 -20.33 -5.30
CA ALA A 101 -6.73 -19.71 -4.32
C ALA A 101 -8.11 -19.36 -4.90
N PRO A 102 -9.22 -19.69 -4.23
CA PRO A 102 -10.54 -19.24 -4.64
C PRO A 102 -10.69 -17.73 -4.49
N ALA A 103 -11.44 -17.11 -5.38
CA ALA A 103 -11.88 -15.74 -5.22
C ALA A 103 -12.96 -15.68 -4.11
N VAL A 104 -12.84 -14.74 -3.21
CA VAL A 104 -13.81 -14.52 -2.13
C VAL A 104 -14.05 -13.02 -1.95
N ASN A 105 -15.26 -12.70 -1.48
CA ASN A 105 -15.55 -11.35 -1.02
C ASN A 105 -15.08 -11.22 0.42
N ALA A 106 -13.94 -10.58 0.61
CA ALA A 106 -13.34 -10.43 1.92
C ALA A 106 -12.75 -9.04 2.11
N GLY A 107 -13.00 -8.49 3.27
CA GLY A 107 -12.41 -7.23 3.64
C GLY A 107 -13.21 -5.99 3.27
N SER A 108 -12.83 -4.94 3.94
CA SER A 108 -13.35 -3.60 3.69
C SER A 108 -12.30 -2.53 3.96
N LEU A 109 -12.39 -1.45 3.20
CA LEU A 109 -11.43 -0.35 3.19
C LEU A 109 -12.14 0.98 3.27
N GLU A 110 -11.61 1.90 4.04
CA GLU A 110 -12.07 3.28 4.15
C GLU A 110 -11.00 4.24 3.63
N ASN A 111 -11.42 5.20 2.83
CA ASN A 111 -10.63 6.35 2.45
C ASN A 111 -11.42 7.61 2.79
N LYS A 112 -10.78 8.55 3.44
CA LYS A 112 -11.36 9.86 3.72
C LYS A 112 -10.30 10.93 3.66
N GLY A 113 -10.69 12.11 3.28
CA GLY A 113 -9.74 13.18 3.13
C GLY A 113 -10.37 14.48 2.72
N PHE A 114 -9.50 15.46 2.56
CA PHE A 114 -9.89 16.74 1.97
C PHE A 114 -8.94 17.09 0.83
N GLU A 115 -9.49 17.79 -0.13
CA GLU A 115 -8.76 18.37 -1.26
C GLU A 115 -9.10 19.84 -1.35
N MET A 116 -8.12 20.66 -1.64
CA MET A 116 -8.30 22.11 -1.75
C MET A 116 -7.44 22.65 -2.88
N GLU A 117 -8.03 23.49 -3.69
CA GLU A 117 -7.35 24.25 -4.71
C GLU A 117 -7.58 25.74 -4.45
N ILE A 118 -6.50 26.49 -4.39
CA ILE A 118 -6.50 27.96 -4.27
C ILE A 118 -5.83 28.53 -5.48
N GLY A 119 -6.48 29.44 -6.17
CA GLY A 119 -5.93 30.11 -7.36
C GLY A 119 -6.06 31.62 -7.26
N TRP A 120 -5.05 32.29 -7.72
CA TRP A 120 -5.04 33.73 -7.92
C TRP A 120 -4.51 34.04 -9.31
N ASN A 121 -5.19 34.92 -10.03
CA ASN A 121 -4.73 35.43 -11.31
C ASN A 121 -5.08 36.92 -11.41
N ASP A 122 -4.11 37.71 -11.84
CA ASP A 122 -4.30 39.14 -12.02
C ASP A 122 -3.41 39.68 -13.12
N GLN A 123 -3.71 40.91 -13.56
CA GLN A 123 -2.94 41.61 -14.56
C GLN A 123 -2.79 43.09 -14.14
N ILE A 124 -1.55 43.56 -14.15
CA ILE A 124 -1.19 44.94 -13.89
C ILE A 124 -0.52 45.48 -15.14
N ARG A 125 -1.25 46.25 -15.95
CA ARG A 125 -0.82 46.72 -17.27
C ARG A 125 -0.38 45.57 -18.19
N ASP A 126 0.87 45.53 -18.60
CA ASP A 126 1.43 44.51 -19.48
C ASP A 126 1.93 43.26 -18.72
N PHE A 127 1.88 43.27 -17.39
CA PHE A 127 2.32 42.19 -16.54
C PHE A 127 1.12 41.36 -16.04
N ALA A 128 1.00 40.13 -16.54
CA ALA A 128 0.02 39.15 -16.03
C ALA A 128 0.73 38.14 -15.15
N TYR A 129 0.09 37.75 -14.06
CA TYR A 129 0.61 36.71 -13.15
C TYR A 129 -0.49 35.82 -12.62
N SER A 130 -0.10 34.60 -12.30
CA SER A 130 -0.97 33.61 -11.69
C SER A 130 -0.22 32.79 -10.66
N ALA A 131 -0.94 32.36 -9.64
CA ALA A 131 -0.45 31.41 -8.65
C ALA A 131 -1.58 30.42 -8.33
N SER A 132 -1.27 29.14 -8.24
CA SER A 132 -2.19 28.15 -7.73
C SER A 132 -1.51 27.21 -6.75
N LEU A 133 -2.27 26.76 -5.77
CA LEU A 133 -1.85 25.83 -4.73
C LEU A 133 -2.90 24.74 -4.63
N ASN A 134 -2.48 23.49 -4.81
CA ASN A 134 -3.29 22.31 -4.59
C ASN A 134 -2.81 21.59 -3.33
N ILE A 135 -3.74 21.24 -2.46
CA ILE A 135 -3.48 20.55 -1.20
C ILE A 135 -4.38 19.33 -1.15
N SER A 136 -3.82 18.15 -0.90
CA SER A 136 -4.58 16.93 -0.69
C SER A 136 -4.07 16.19 0.54
N HIS A 137 -5.00 15.75 1.38
CA HIS A 137 -4.74 14.89 2.54
C HIS A 137 -5.71 13.72 2.51
N ILE A 138 -5.17 12.51 2.36
CA ILE A 138 -5.95 11.28 2.29
C ILE A 138 -5.54 10.35 3.41
N LYS A 139 -6.51 9.86 4.17
CA LYS A 139 -6.31 8.81 5.17
C LYS A 139 -6.97 7.52 4.68
N ASN A 140 -6.14 6.51 4.45
CA ASN A 140 -6.54 5.15 4.14
C ASN A 140 -6.61 4.33 5.43
N LYS A 141 -7.60 3.45 5.56
CA LYS A 141 -7.73 2.55 6.70
C LYS A 141 -8.37 1.24 6.29
N VAL A 142 -7.75 0.13 6.65
CA VAL A 142 -8.32 -1.20 6.54
C VAL A 142 -9.29 -1.42 7.70
N LEU A 143 -10.54 -1.75 7.40
CA LEU A 143 -11.58 -1.98 8.40
C LEU A 143 -11.75 -3.47 8.71
N ASP A 144 -11.59 -4.31 7.69
CA ASP A 144 -11.74 -5.74 7.77
C ASP A 144 -10.91 -6.41 6.68
N LEU A 145 -10.37 -7.58 6.93
CA LEU A 145 -9.58 -8.37 5.97
C LEU A 145 -10.29 -9.68 5.58
N GLY A 146 -11.52 -9.87 6.07
CA GLY A 146 -12.16 -11.17 5.99
C GLY A 146 -11.39 -12.24 6.79
N TYR A 147 -12.07 -13.19 7.34
CA TYR A 147 -11.48 -14.32 8.07
C TYR A 147 -10.45 -13.94 9.16
N GLY A 148 -10.38 -12.65 9.55
CA GLY A 148 -9.54 -12.13 10.65
C GLY A 148 -8.03 -12.24 10.44
N GLN A 149 -7.57 -12.49 9.22
CA GLN A 149 -6.15 -12.74 8.96
C GLN A 149 -5.39 -11.47 8.52
N THR A 150 -4.16 -11.36 9.00
CA THR A 150 -3.18 -10.42 8.47
C THR A 150 -2.74 -10.85 7.08
N VAL A 151 -2.71 -9.92 6.14
CA VAL A 151 -2.22 -10.17 4.77
C VAL A 151 -0.79 -9.65 4.63
N TYR A 152 0.11 -10.53 4.22
CA TYR A 152 1.45 -10.16 3.79
C TYR A 152 1.41 -9.88 2.30
N ASN A 153 1.46 -8.61 1.92
CA ASN A 153 1.41 -8.20 0.52
C ASN A 153 2.70 -8.57 -0.23
N THR A 154 3.84 -8.46 0.49
CA THR A 154 5.18 -8.85 0.04
C THR A 154 6.03 -9.22 1.25
N THR A 155 7.28 -9.63 1.02
CA THR A 155 8.26 -9.80 2.10
C THR A 155 8.53 -8.52 2.89
N LEU A 156 8.23 -7.35 2.34
CA LEU A 156 8.52 -6.02 2.89
C LEU A 156 7.27 -5.26 3.38
N ALA A 157 6.08 -5.75 3.06
CA ALA A 157 4.83 -5.03 3.33
C ALA A 157 3.76 -5.93 3.94
N LYS A 158 3.01 -5.37 4.89
CA LYS A 158 1.96 -6.04 5.65
C LYS A 158 0.71 -5.19 5.70
N THR A 159 -0.43 -5.81 5.56
CA THR A 159 -1.74 -5.18 5.75
C THR A 159 -2.39 -5.73 7.01
N VAL A 160 -2.78 -4.84 7.91
CA VAL A 160 -3.45 -5.17 9.17
C VAL A 160 -4.68 -4.31 9.37
N ILE A 161 -5.66 -4.83 10.10
CA ILE A 161 -6.88 -4.09 10.45
C ILE A 161 -6.50 -2.88 11.31
N GLY A 162 -7.09 -1.74 11.00
CA GLY A 162 -6.86 -0.48 11.72
C GLY A 162 -5.79 0.43 11.11
N GLU A 163 -4.91 -0.12 10.28
CA GLU A 163 -3.81 0.59 9.63
C GLU A 163 -4.09 0.84 8.13
N PRO A 164 -3.34 1.70 7.46
CA PRO A 164 -3.35 1.83 6.01
C PRO A 164 -2.95 0.53 5.30
N LEU A 165 -3.43 0.36 4.08
CA LEU A 165 -3.10 -0.77 3.23
C LEU A 165 -1.60 -0.78 2.89
N GLY A 166 -0.94 -1.94 3.05
CA GLY A 166 0.42 -2.16 2.58
C GLY A 166 1.50 -1.41 3.37
N MET A 167 1.39 -1.37 4.70
CA MET A 167 2.38 -0.76 5.58
C MET A 167 3.74 -1.46 5.46
N TRP A 168 4.83 -0.67 5.48
CA TRP A 168 6.18 -1.21 5.52
C TRP A 168 6.42 -2.00 6.80
N TYR A 169 6.78 -3.28 6.65
CA TYR A 169 6.97 -4.25 7.73
C TYR A 169 8.39 -4.80 7.68
N LEU A 170 9.28 -4.16 8.43
CA LEU A 170 10.73 -4.35 8.36
C LEU A 170 11.35 -4.39 9.75
N TYR A 171 12.61 -4.81 9.83
CA TYR A 171 13.43 -4.59 11.00
C TYR A 171 13.67 -3.09 11.18
N LYS A 172 13.53 -2.60 12.39
CA LYS A 172 13.83 -1.20 12.71
C LYS A 172 15.30 -1.09 13.08
N MET A 173 15.98 -0.14 12.44
CA MET A 173 17.36 0.20 12.76
C MET A 173 17.41 1.16 13.95
N ASN A 174 18.23 0.85 14.96
CA ASN A 174 18.53 1.71 16.12
C ASN A 174 19.93 2.35 16.04
N GLY A 175 20.54 2.38 14.86
CA GLY A 175 21.86 2.95 14.63
C GLY A 175 22.84 1.94 14.01
N ILE A 176 24.12 2.28 14.12
CA ILE A 176 25.26 1.46 13.65
C ILE A 176 26.20 1.29 14.82
N PHE A 177 26.65 0.07 15.07
CA PHE A 177 27.64 -0.21 16.10
C PHE A 177 28.94 0.56 15.84
N GLN A 178 29.43 1.32 16.83
CA GLN A 178 30.64 2.12 16.72
C GLN A 178 31.88 1.39 17.28
N SER A 179 31.70 0.41 18.17
CA SER A 179 32.77 -0.34 18.80
C SER A 179 32.32 -1.74 19.20
N GLU A 180 33.28 -2.63 19.41
CA GLU A 180 33.02 -3.97 19.99
C GLU A 180 32.42 -3.90 21.40
N GLU A 181 32.75 -2.86 22.16
CA GLU A 181 32.18 -2.63 23.47
C GLU A 181 30.67 -2.34 23.40
N GLU A 182 30.26 -1.56 22.41
CA GLU A 182 28.85 -1.31 22.18
C GLU A 182 28.09 -2.59 21.79
N VAL A 183 28.68 -3.48 20.99
CA VAL A 183 28.10 -4.79 20.67
C VAL A 183 27.92 -5.63 21.93
N ARG A 184 28.96 -5.71 22.78
CA ARG A 184 28.88 -6.46 24.05
C ARG A 184 27.85 -5.90 25.03
N ASN A 185 27.66 -4.60 25.04
CA ASN A 185 26.72 -3.90 25.92
C ASN A 185 25.31 -3.84 25.35
N TYR A 186 25.08 -4.28 24.10
CA TYR A 186 23.74 -4.34 23.51
C TYR A 186 23.04 -5.62 23.95
N VAL A 187 22.40 -5.54 25.10
CA VAL A 187 21.76 -6.67 25.78
C VAL A 187 20.25 -6.42 25.97
N ASN A 188 19.48 -7.49 26.06
CA ASN A 188 18.07 -7.43 26.46
C ASN A 188 17.92 -7.26 27.99
N SER A 189 16.70 -7.26 28.49
CA SER A 189 16.38 -7.10 29.92
C SER A 189 16.95 -8.21 30.81
N GLU A 190 17.30 -9.35 30.25
CA GLU A 190 17.89 -10.51 30.94
C GLU A 190 19.43 -10.53 30.87
N GLY A 191 20.03 -9.54 30.21
CA GLY A 191 21.50 -9.47 30.05
C GLY A 191 22.07 -10.32 28.91
N LYS A 192 21.21 -10.86 28.03
CA LYS A 192 21.63 -11.62 26.84
C LYS A 192 22.02 -10.66 25.72
N ILE A 193 23.19 -10.85 25.09
CA ILE A 193 23.64 -10.05 23.93
C ILE A 193 22.72 -10.33 22.74
N ILE A 194 22.10 -9.30 22.19
CA ILE A 194 21.06 -9.40 21.14
C ILE A 194 21.70 -9.77 19.78
N GLN A 195 22.84 -9.16 19.44
CA GLN A 195 23.55 -9.41 18.17
C GLN A 195 25.02 -9.82 18.44
N PRO A 196 25.27 -11.02 18.96
CA PRO A 196 26.64 -11.41 19.44
C PRO A 196 27.68 -11.48 18.33
N ASN A 197 27.30 -11.66 17.09
CA ASN A 197 28.17 -11.76 15.92
C ASN A 197 28.32 -10.43 15.15
N ALA A 198 27.72 -9.34 15.63
CA ALA A 198 27.86 -8.05 14.98
C ALA A 198 29.27 -7.48 15.18
N LEU A 199 29.68 -6.67 14.22
CA LEU A 199 30.96 -5.96 14.22
C LEU A 199 30.71 -4.44 14.21
N PRO A 200 31.72 -3.64 14.64
CA PRO A 200 31.67 -2.21 14.40
C PRO A 200 31.44 -1.89 12.92
N GLY A 201 30.45 -1.07 12.62
CA GLY A 201 29.96 -0.79 11.28
C GLY A 201 28.67 -1.50 10.90
N ASP A 202 28.29 -2.57 11.59
CA ASP A 202 27.06 -3.28 11.34
C ASP A 202 25.82 -2.51 11.87
N ILE A 203 24.66 -2.80 11.26
CA ILE A 203 23.39 -2.23 11.68
C ILE A 203 22.95 -2.82 13.02
N LYS A 204 22.61 -1.95 13.95
CA LYS A 204 22.01 -2.28 15.23
C LYS A 204 20.48 -2.35 15.06
N TYR A 205 19.94 -3.55 15.11
CA TYR A 205 18.49 -3.79 14.98
C TYR A 205 17.78 -3.73 16.32
N ASP A 206 16.50 -3.36 16.29
CA ASP A 206 15.61 -3.33 17.45
C ASP A 206 15.11 -4.74 17.76
N ASP A 207 15.37 -5.23 18.96
CA ASP A 207 14.79 -6.45 19.52
C ASP A 207 13.37 -6.11 20.00
N TYR A 208 12.40 -6.25 19.10
CA TYR A 208 11.03 -5.78 19.32
C TYR A 208 10.27 -6.65 20.32
N ASN A 209 10.48 -7.96 20.29
CA ASN A 209 9.83 -8.89 21.21
C ASN A 209 10.61 -9.08 22.53
N GLY A 210 11.85 -8.61 22.62
CA GLY A 210 12.70 -8.63 23.82
C GLY A 210 13.31 -9.99 24.15
N ASP A 211 13.32 -10.94 23.20
CA ASP A 211 13.83 -12.29 23.43
C ASP A 211 15.38 -12.41 23.39
N GLY A 212 16.05 -11.30 23.05
CA GLY A 212 17.50 -11.22 22.95
C GLY A 212 18.08 -11.93 21.72
N ASN A 213 17.31 -11.99 20.63
CA ASN A 213 17.73 -12.53 19.36
C ASN A 213 17.00 -11.82 18.21
N ILE A 214 17.71 -11.41 17.17
CA ILE A 214 17.06 -10.79 16.00
C ILE A 214 16.52 -11.86 15.07
N SER A 215 15.20 -11.91 14.95
CA SER A 215 14.45 -12.89 14.16
C SER A 215 13.34 -12.24 13.33
N SER A 216 12.60 -13.04 12.57
CA SER A 216 11.41 -12.52 11.83
C SER A 216 10.33 -11.93 12.73
N GLU A 217 10.35 -12.22 14.03
CA GLU A 217 9.40 -11.72 15.02
C GLU A 217 9.68 -10.28 15.43
N ASP A 218 10.90 -9.78 15.18
CA ASP A 218 11.31 -8.40 15.46
C ASP A 218 10.95 -7.42 14.35
N ARG A 219 10.34 -7.92 13.29
CA ARG A 219 9.84 -7.05 12.25
C ARG A 219 8.62 -6.27 12.75
N GLN A 220 8.61 -4.99 12.48
CA GLN A 220 7.56 -4.09 12.93
C GLN A 220 7.10 -3.15 11.81
N ILE A 221 5.95 -2.54 11.96
CA ILE A 221 5.46 -1.51 11.05
C ILE A 221 6.33 -0.27 11.22
N VAL A 222 7.18 0.00 10.23
CA VAL A 222 8.14 1.13 10.28
C VAL A 222 7.63 2.38 9.57
N GLY A 223 6.53 2.30 8.85
CA GLY A 223 5.91 3.45 8.22
C GLY A 223 4.94 3.10 7.11
N SER A 224 4.34 4.15 6.53
CA SER A 224 3.33 4.07 5.49
C SER A 224 3.91 4.42 4.12
N PRO A 225 3.53 3.70 3.04
CA PRO A 225 3.79 4.13 1.68
C PRO A 225 2.88 5.28 1.24
N TRP A 226 1.81 5.54 1.99
CA TRP A 226 0.84 6.58 1.68
C TRP A 226 1.30 7.94 2.20
N PRO A 227 1.30 8.99 1.37
CA PRO A 227 1.62 10.34 1.83
C PRO A 227 0.54 10.85 2.79
N LYS A 228 0.98 11.60 3.79
CA LYS A 228 0.06 12.31 4.69
C LYS A 228 -0.43 13.62 4.08
N LEU A 229 0.39 14.21 3.20
CA LEU A 229 0.09 15.48 2.56
C LEU A 229 0.72 15.49 1.17
N GLU A 230 -0.07 15.90 0.19
CA GLU A 230 0.42 16.19 -1.16
C GLU A 230 0.19 17.68 -1.44
N LEU A 231 1.21 18.33 -1.99
CA LEU A 231 1.18 19.74 -2.35
C LEU A 231 1.59 19.90 -3.81
N GLY A 232 0.82 20.71 -4.53
CA GLY A 232 1.19 21.17 -5.86
C GLY A 232 1.18 22.70 -5.88
N ILE A 233 2.21 23.32 -6.46
CA ILE A 233 2.27 24.76 -6.67
C ILE A 233 2.52 25.04 -8.15
N SER A 234 1.80 26.00 -8.69
CA SER A 234 2.04 26.51 -10.04
C SER A 234 2.08 28.03 -9.99
N LEU A 235 3.15 28.61 -10.56
CA LEU A 235 3.37 30.05 -10.68
C LEU A 235 3.53 30.39 -12.15
N GLY A 236 2.81 31.36 -12.61
CA GLY A 236 2.90 31.87 -13.97
C GLY A 236 3.13 33.38 -13.99
N ALA A 237 3.92 33.84 -14.92
CA ALA A 237 4.13 35.27 -15.17
C ALA A 237 4.31 35.50 -16.69
N SER A 238 3.72 36.57 -17.21
CA SER A 238 3.84 36.97 -18.60
C SER A 238 4.11 38.50 -18.67
N TYR A 239 5.11 38.90 -19.44
CA TYR A 239 5.46 40.28 -19.63
C TYR A 239 6.07 40.52 -21.02
N LYS A 240 5.41 41.37 -21.82
CA LYS A 240 5.92 41.83 -23.15
C LYS A 240 6.44 40.71 -24.06
N GLY A 241 5.70 39.58 -24.14
CA GLY A 241 6.06 38.45 -24.98
C GLY A 241 7.00 37.43 -24.34
N PHE A 242 7.37 37.63 -23.07
CA PHE A 242 8.05 36.61 -22.25
C PHE A 242 7.10 35.94 -21.32
N ASP A 243 7.11 34.61 -21.28
CA ASP A 243 6.30 33.78 -20.39
C ASP A 243 7.20 32.92 -19.51
N LEU A 244 6.87 32.87 -18.22
CA LEU A 244 7.53 32.05 -17.22
C LEU A 244 6.48 31.19 -16.52
N ASN A 245 6.69 29.86 -16.47
CA ASN A 245 5.88 28.95 -15.70
C ASN A 245 6.78 28.07 -14.82
N ILE A 246 6.45 28.03 -13.52
CA ILE A 246 7.13 27.21 -12.53
C ILE A 246 6.10 26.30 -11.90
N ASN A 247 6.35 24.98 -11.94
CA ASN A 247 5.50 23.97 -11.31
C ASN A 247 6.33 23.17 -10.30
N GLY A 248 5.79 23.02 -9.11
CA GLY A 248 6.36 22.22 -8.04
C GLY A 248 5.35 21.21 -7.52
N TYR A 249 5.83 20.03 -7.13
CA TYR A 249 5.02 18.99 -6.52
C TYR A 249 5.78 18.31 -5.40
N GLY A 250 5.12 18.04 -4.29
CA GLY A 250 5.72 17.40 -3.13
C GLY A 250 4.76 16.42 -2.44
N ARG A 251 5.30 15.31 -1.97
CA ARG A 251 4.64 14.33 -1.11
C ARG A 251 5.36 14.27 0.23
N PHE A 252 4.60 14.33 1.30
CA PHE A 252 5.16 14.43 2.64
C PHE A 252 4.59 13.35 3.55
N GLY A 253 5.43 12.86 4.46
CA GLY A 253 5.05 11.92 5.51
C GLY A 253 4.86 10.47 5.03
N GLN A 254 5.25 10.13 3.81
CA GLN A 254 5.37 8.76 3.33
C GLN A 254 6.78 8.22 3.52
N LYS A 255 6.91 6.89 3.54
CA LYS A 255 8.19 6.19 3.42
C LYS A 255 8.24 5.45 2.08
N VAL A 256 9.39 5.51 1.43
CA VAL A 256 9.61 4.89 0.12
C VAL A 256 10.75 3.88 0.26
N TRP A 257 10.57 2.71 -0.32
CA TRP A 257 11.64 1.73 -0.45
C TRP A 257 12.63 2.16 -1.54
N ASN A 258 13.90 2.28 -1.18
CA ASN A 258 14.95 2.57 -2.13
C ASN A 258 15.55 1.28 -2.70
N GLY A 259 14.92 0.72 -3.71
CA GLY A 259 15.37 -0.53 -4.35
C GLY A 259 16.75 -0.44 -4.99
N SER A 260 17.13 0.74 -5.48
CA SER A 260 18.47 0.94 -6.08
C SER A 260 19.58 0.85 -5.04
N ALA A 261 19.37 1.40 -3.84
CA ALA A 261 20.33 1.29 -2.76
C ALA A 261 20.42 -0.15 -2.22
N SER A 262 19.29 -0.88 -2.17
CA SER A 262 19.29 -2.29 -1.81
C SER A 262 20.09 -3.13 -2.80
N ALA A 263 19.86 -2.97 -4.10
CA ALA A 263 20.60 -3.69 -5.12
C ALA A 263 22.11 -3.36 -5.11
N ALA A 264 22.47 -2.10 -4.89
CA ALA A 264 23.89 -1.70 -4.78
C ALA A 264 24.58 -2.29 -3.55
N GLY A 265 23.84 -2.48 -2.44
CA GLY A 265 24.36 -3.13 -1.23
C GLY A 265 24.69 -4.61 -1.44
N ASP A 266 23.90 -5.32 -2.24
CA ASP A 266 24.13 -6.72 -2.55
C ASP A 266 25.40 -6.97 -3.39
N PHE A 267 25.85 -5.99 -4.18
CA PHE A 267 27.12 -6.07 -4.93
C PHE A 267 28.34 -5.77 -4.09
N ALA A 268 28.19 -5.14 -2.92
CA ALA A 268 29.32 -4.83 -2.03
C ALA A 268 29.69 -6.00 -1.11
N ASN A 269 28.89 -7.05 -1.04
CA ASN A 269 29.07 -8.21 -0.18
C ASN A 269 29.43 -9.51 -0.92
N ASN A 270 29.78 -9.44 -2.22
CA ASN A 270 30.28 -10.56 -3.02
C ASN A 270 31.75 -10.40 -3.39
#